data_70ebd61bd02c9fa4473c86d3daf22182
#
_entry.id   70ebd61bd02c9fa4473c86d3daf22182
#
_cell.length_a   1.000
_cell.length_b   1.000
_cell.length_c   1.000
_cell.angle_alpha   90.00
_cell.angle_beta   90.00
_cell.angle_gamma   90.00
#
_symmetry.space_group_name_H-M   'P 1'
#
loop_
_entity.id
_entity.type
_entity.pdbx_description
1 polymer ?
#
loop_
_entity_poly.entity_id
_entity_poly.type
_entity_poly.pdbx_seq_one_letter_code
_entity_poly.pdbx_strand_id
1 'polypeptide(L)'
;MRWKYIEVKAHKKARKSKAAYDEVFADLPTENVYVDTLTEEQKTCDVCGTMMVPIGHEPIRTELRYTEPKLERIDYYATTYECPQCKETEDPRFIKDEGTPALIPGSYASSGLAAHVMYYKYVMSMPLYRQEKDFEHLGVKISRTTMASWTIYCAENYFLPMYEYLHRKLLKRRYLMADETPIQVLKEEGRRPQSKSYVWLVRTGDNGGIPIILYNYTPTRAGSHAAAFLAGADPGYYLMVDGYKGYNKVPEAQRCCCWAHIRRYWLRAIPKGHEKDYTHPAVQGFLYCNKLFEYERSYREKGLSLKQIYHRRLKDQKPVIEAFLSWLDQLHPESGDRLIKAINYSNGCRPFMMNYLKDGACSLSNNLSENSIRPLVVGRKNWLFCDTPAGADASMKIYSMIETAKANELDPLKYLSFLLEHRPGAEMSDGELEQFAPCSKLAQETCK
;
A
#
# COMPACT_ATOMS: atom_id res chain seq x y z
N MET A 1 -35.10 2.48 26.08
CA MET A 1 -34.66 2.58 24.67
C MET A 1 -35.20 1.37 23.90
N ARG A 2 -36.15 1.57 22.99
CA ARG A 2 -36.68 0.49 22.14
C ARG A 2 -35.80 0.38 20.90
N TRP A 3 -35.10 -0.73 20.72
CA TRP A 3 -34.39 -1.07 19.50
C TRP A 3 -35.42 -1.32 18.40
N LYS A 4 -35.41 -0.51 17.33
CA LYS A 4 -36.16 -0.79 16.09
C LYS A 4 -35.33 -1.76 15.27
N TYR A 5 -35.76 -2.99 15.17
CA TYR A 5 -35.22 -3.95 14.21
C TYR A 5 -35.55 -3.46 12.79
N ILE A 6 -34.53 -3.40 11.93
CA ILE A 6 -34.71 -3.20 10.51
C ILE A 6 -34.93 -4.59 9.92
N GLU A 7 -36.12 -4.87 9.43
CA GLU A 7 -36.39 -6.08 8.64
C GLU A 7 -35.55 -6.00 7.35
N VAL A 8 -34.49 -6.79 7.27
CA VAL A 8 -33.73 -7.00 6.02
C VAL A 8 -34.49 -8.05 5.20
N LYS A 9 -35.05 -7.65 4.05
CA LYS A 9 -35.66 -8.59 3.11
C LYS A 9 -34.64 -9.69 2.78
N ALA A 10 -35.07 -10.94 2.93
CA ALA A 10 -34.27 -12.11 2.59
C ALA A 10 -33.81 -12.04 1.13
N HIS A 11 -32.56 -11.82 0.87
CA HIS A 11 -31.97 -11.96 -0.45
C HIS A 11 -31.76 -13.44 -0.74
N LYS A 12 -32.44 -13.98 -1.75
CA LYS A 12 -32.08 -15.27 -2.34
C LYS A 12 -30.70 -15.10 -2.99
N LYS A 13 -29.64 -15.58 -2.32
CA LYS A 13 -28.32 -15.74 -2.95
C LYS A 13 -28.48 -16.76 -4.08
N ALA A 14 -28.28 -16.35 -5.32
CA ALA A 14 -28.11 -17.28 -6.43
C ALA A 14 -26.94 -18.23 -6.07
N ARG A 15 -27.14 -19.56 -6.15
CA ARG A 15 -26.05 -20.53 -6.08
C ARG A 15 -25.09 -20.22 -7.23
N LYS A 16 -23.82 -19.99 -6.92
CA LYS A 16 -22.78 -19.87 -7.96
C LYS A 16 -22.79 -21.16 -8.80
N SER A 17 -22.78 -21.02 -10.12
CA SER A 17 -22.67 -22.17 -11.03
C SER A 17 -21.31 -22.85 -10.86
N LYS A 18 -21.21 -24.15 -11.23
CA LYS A 18 -19.94 -24.91 -11.20
C LYS A 18 -18.84 -24.18 -12.00
N ALA A 19 -19.16 -23.61 -13.15
CA ALA A 19 -18.25 -22.79 -13.96
C ALA A 19 -17.64 -21.58 -13.23
N ALA A 20 -18.37 -20.98 -12.28
CA ALA A 20 -17.85 -19.87 -11.49
C ALA A 20 -16.82 -20.30 -10.44
N TYR A 21 -16.83 -21.56 -10.01
CA TYR A 21 -15.78 -22.11 -9.13
C TYR A 21 -14.55 -22.54 -9.92
N ASP A 22 -14.73 -23.13 -11.09
CA ASP A 22 -13.64 -23.56 -11.96
C ASP A 22 -12.79 -22.34 -12.41
N GLU A 23 -13.44 -21.20 -12.70
CA GLU A 23 -12.76 -19.93 -13.00
C GLU A 23 -11.98 -19.39 -11.81
N VAL A 24 -12.53 -19.49 -10.58
CA VAL A 24 -11.86 -18.97 -9.35
C VAL A 24 -10.62 -19.81 -8.97
N PHE A 25 -10.59 -21.08 -9.34
CA PHE A 25 -9.52 -22.02 -8.95
C PHE A 25 -8.62 -22.42 -10.13
N ALA A 26 -8.77 -21.78 -11.30
CA ALA A 26 -8.08 -22.16 -12.53
C ALA A 26 -6.54 -22.18 -12.41
N ASP A 27 -5.99 -21.27 -11.60
CA ASP A 27 -4.55 -21.11 -11.41
C ASP A 27 -3.97 -21.99 -10.29
N LEU A 28 -4.80 -22.80 -9.62
CA LEU A 28 -4.33 -23.68 -8.54
C LEU A 28 -3.86 -25.03 -9.09
N PRO A 29 -2.72 -25.59 -8.58
CA PRO A 29 -2.36 -26.97 -8.87
C PRO A 29 -3.50 -27.91 -8.52
N THR A 30 -3.89 -28.77 -9.46
CA THR A 30 -5.04 -29.65 -9.30
C THR A 30 -4.58 -31.11 -9.19
N GLU A 31 -5.01 -31.79 -8.13
CA GLU A 31 -4.87 -33.23 -7.94
C GLU A 31 -6.22 -33.90 -8.13
N ASN A 32 -6.30 -34.90 -9.00
CA ASN A 32 -7.51 -35.69 -9.19
C ASN A 32 -7.46 -36.95 -8.29
N VAL A 33 -8.41 -37.06 -7.38
CA VAL A 33 -8.56 -38.22 -6.50
C VAL A 33 -9.78 -39.03 -6.95
N TYR A 34 -9.53 -40.27 -7.38
CA TYR A 34 -10.59 -41.21 -7.74
C TYR A 34 -10.99 -41.99 -6.50
N VAL A 35 -12.24 -41.83 -6.08
CA VAL A 35 -12.78 -42.47 -4.87
C VAL A 35 -13.18 -43.90 -5.18
N ASP A 36 -12.60 -44.84 -4.42
CA ASP A 36 -12.94 -46.26 -4.48
C ASP A 36 -13.08 -46.77 -3.03
N THR A 37 -14.25 -46.57 -2.43
CA THR A 37 -14.55 -46.95 -1.01
C THR A 37 -15.52 -48.12 -0.91
N LEU A 38 -16.00 -48.63 -2.06
CA LEU A 38 -16.90 -49.79 -2.05
C LEU A 38 -16.16 -51.10 -1.68
N THR A 39 -16.77 -51.90 -0.86
CA THR A 39 -16.26 -53.26 -0.54
C THR A 39 -16.40 -54.19 -1.75
N GLU A 40 -15.67 -55.30 -1.80
CA GLU A 40 -15.78 -56.29 -2.85
C GLU A 40 -17.20 -56.85 -2.99
N GLU A 41 -17.90 -57.03 -1.85
CA GLU A 41 -19.31 -57.46 -1.83
C GLU A 41 -20.21 -56.42 -2.56
N GLN A 42 -19.96 -55.13 -2.34
CA GLN A 42 -20.72 -54.04 -2.95
C GLN A 42 -20.41 -53.90 -4.45
N LYS A 43 -19.24 -54.38 -4.90
CA LYS A 43 -18.83 -54.40 -6.29
C LYS A 43 -19.24 -55.71 -6.99
N THR A 44 -19.84 -56.66 -6.29
CA THR A 44 -20.32 -57.92 -6.84
C THR A 44 -21.75 -57.73 -7.35
N CYS A 45 -22.04 -58.18 -8.59
CA CYS A 45 -23.38 -58.10 -9.16
C CYS A 45 -24.31 -59.02 -8.37
N ASP A 46 -25.43 -58.46 -7.88
CA ASP A 46 -26.45 -59.19 -7.09
C ASP A 46 -27.28 -60.18 -7.93
N VAL A 47 -27.19 -60.13 -9.25
CA VAL A 47 -27.93 -61.02 -10.16
C VAL A 47 -27.07 -62.22 -10.60
N CYS A 48 -25.78 -62.05 -10.93
CA CYS A 48 -24.97 -63.13 -11.48
C CYS A 48 -23.67 -63.44 -10.70
N GLY A 49 -23.38 -62.68 -9.61
CA GLY A 49 -22.22 -62.89 -8.75
C GLY A 49 -20.87 -62.49 -9.39
N THR A 50 -20.90 -61.83 -10.53
CA THR A 50 -19.66 -61.40 -11.20
C THR A 50 -19.17 -60.07 -10.63
N MET A 51 -17.85 -59.91 -10.46
CA MET A 51 -17.23 -58.66 -10.06
C MET A 51 -17.45 -57.59 -11.13
N MET A 52 -18.03 -56.43 -10.76
CA MET A 52 -18.27 -55.28 -11.64
C MET A 52 -16.96 -54.53 -11.89
N VAL A 53 -16.80 -53.99 -13.10
CA VAL A 53 -15.64 -53.20 -13.53
C VAL A 53 -16.00 -51.71 -13.61
N PRO A 54 -15.10 -50.78 -13.27
CA PRO A 54 -15.35 -49.37 -13.42
C PRO A 54 -15.53 -48.99 -14.90
N ILE A 55 -16.57 -48.19 -15.20
CA ILE A 55 -16.91 -47.77 -16.56
C ILE A 55 -16.79 -46.26 -16.76
N GLY A 56 -16.52 -45.49 -15.70
CA GLY A 56 -16.35 -44.04 -15.76
C GLY A 56 -16.18 -43.40 -14.40
N HIS A 57 -15.85 -42.12 -14.43
CA HIS A 57 -15.68 -41.28 -13.26
C HIS A 57 -16.50 -40.00 -13.41
N GLU A 58 -17.26 -39.62 -12.39
CA GLU A 58 -18.01 -38.37 -12.34
C GLU A 58 -17.51 -37.48 -11.19
N PRO A 59 -17.40 -36.17 -11.41
CA PRO A 59 -16.97 -35.26 -10.35
C PRO A 59 -18.05 -35.17 -9.27
N ILE A 60 -17.69 -35.50 -8.04
CA ILE A 60 -18.59 -35.50 -6.87
C ILE A 60 -18.40 -34.27 -5.98
N ARG A 61 -17.18 -33.78 -5.79
CA ARG A 61 -16.85 -32.60 -5.00
C ARG A 61 -15.49 -32.02 -5.36
N THR A 62 -15.27 -30.77 -4.99
CA THR A 62 -13.96 -30.10 -5.00
C THR A 62 -13.63 -29.65 -3.58
N GLU A 63 -12.43 -29.91 -3.15
CA GLU A 63 -11.88 -29.44 -1.85
C GLU A 63 -10.61 -28.62 -2.11
N LEU A 64 -10.37 -27.57 -1.30
CA LEU A 64 -9.10 -26.88 -1.26
C LEU A 64 -8.27 -27.43 -0.11
N ARG A 65 -7.09 -27.99 -0.43
CA ARG A 65 -6.15 -28.49 0.58
C ARG A 65 -5.18 -27.36 0.93
N TYR A 66 -5.11 -27.01 2.22
CA TYR A 66 -4.09 -26.11 2.73
C TYR A 66 -2.95 -26.94 3.34
N THR A 67 -1.71 -26.64 2.92
CA THR A 67 -0.50 -27.22 3.50
C THR A 67 0.13 -26.21 4.44
N GLU A 68 0.44 -26.64 5.65
CA GLU A 68 1.08 -25.77 6.64
C GLU A 68 2.46 -25.30 6.15
N PRO A 69 2.88 -24.05 6.51
CA PRO A 69 4.18 -23.54 6.16
C PRO A 69 5.28 -24.41 6.79
N LYS A 70 6.38 -24.60 6.04
CA LYS A 70 7.50 -25.46 6.44
C LYS A 70 8.75 -24.60 6.60
N LEU A 71 9.48 -24.79 7.71
CA LEU A 71 10.84 -24.28 7.91
C LEU A 71 11.85 -25.40 7.66
N GLU A 72 12.93 -25.06 6.96
CA GLU A 72 14.02 -25.98 6.68
C GLU A 72 15.34 -25.36 7.10
N ARG A 73 16.22 -26.18 7.65
CA ARG A 73 17.61 -25.81 7.89
C ARG A 73 18.43 -26.17 6.66
N ILE A 74 19.22 -25.19 6.16
CA ILE A 74 20.14 -25.36 5.04
C ILE A 74 21.54 -25.02 5.56
N ASP A 75 22.44 -25.99 5.50
CA ASP A 75 23.84 -25.79 5.86
C ASP A 75 24.68 -25.68 4.60
N TYR A 76 25.44 -24.58 4.48
CA TYR A 76 26.34 -24.32 3.37
C TYR A 76 27.77 -24.69 3.74
N TYR A 77 28.46 -25.43 2.87
CA TYR A 77 29.84 -25.87 3.06
C TYR A 77 30.72 -25.28 1.97
N ALA A 78 31.80 -24.60 2.36
CA ALA A 78 32.81 -24.11 1.45
C ALA A 78 33.74 -25.26 1.00
N THR A 79 33.95 -25.39 -0.31
CA THR A 79 34.88 -26.37 -0.86
C THR A 79 36.27 -25.74 -0.98
N THR A 80 37.27 -26.44 -0.47
CA THR A 80 38.69 -26.04 -0.64
C THR A 80 39.32 -26.94 -1.69
N TYR A 81 39.95 -26.30 -2.65
CA TYR A 81 40.70 -26.98 -3.74
C TYR A 81 42.17 -26.84 -3.46
N GLU A 82 42.93 -27.92 -3.70
CA GLU A 82 44.40 -28.01 -3.62
C GLU A 82 44.98 -28.26 -5.00
N CYS A 83 46.04 -27.59 -5.38
CA CYS A 83 46.75 -27.87 -6.61
C CYS A 83 47.56 -29.18 -6.48
N PRO A 84 47.26 -30.25 -7.27
CA PRO A 84 47.92 -31.53 -7.13
C PRO A 84 49.42 -31.48 -7.51
N GLN A 85 49.86 -30.52 -8.34
CA GLN A 85 51.27 -30.38 -8.72
C GLN A 85 52.05 -29.58 -7.67
N CYS A 86 51.45 -28.56 -7.05
CA CYS A 86 52.09 -27.75 -6.03
C CYS A 86 52.03 -28.39 -4.63
N LYS A 87 51.27 -29.43 -4.44
CA LYS A 87 51.03 -30.08 -3.14
C LYS A 87 52.33 -30.56 -2.49
N GLU A 88 53.29 -31.05 -3.28
CA GLU A 88 54.55 -31.60 -2.83
C GLU A 88 55.72 -30.60 -2.91
N THR A 89 55.43 -29.32 -3.22
CA THR A 89 56.44 -28.23 -3.25
C THR A 89 56.49 -27.51 -1.89
N GLU A 90 57.53 -26.67 -1.71
CA GLU A 90 57.65 -25.83 -0.52
C GLU A 90 56.56 -24.76 -0.38
N ASP A 91 55.72 -24.53 -1.44
CA ASP A 91 54.63 -23.52 -1.49
C ASP A 91 53.32 -24.15 -2.07
N PRO A 92 52.61 -24.97 -1.28
CA PRO A 92 51.36 -25.59 -1.73
C PRO A 92 50.28 -24.53 -1.95
N ARG A 93 49.51 -24.66 -3.04
CA ARG A 93 48.46 -23.70 -3.43
C ARG A 93 47.07 -24.23 -3.14
N PHE A 94 46.31 -23.43 -2.40
CA PHE A 94 44.90 -23.70 -2.06
C PHE A 94 44.01 -22.56 -2.51
N ILE A 95 42.80 -22.87 -2.95
CA ILE A 95 41.72 -21.93 -3.23
C ILE A 95 40.49 -22.43 -2.49
N LYS A 96 39.84 -21.56 -1.73
CA LYS A 96 38.57 -21.84 -1.07
C LYS A 96 37.45 -21.10 -1.77
N ASP A 97 36.43 -21.82 -2.17
CA ASP A 97 35.18 -21.23 -2.66
C ASP A 97 34.31 -20.84 -1.47
N GLU A 98 34.23 -19.55 -1.18
CA GLU A 98 33.45 -19.04 -0.05
C GLU A 98 31.96 -18.90 -0.37
N GLY A 99 31.55 -19.12 -1.61
CA GLY A 99 30.17 -19.00 -2.05
C GLY A 99 29.61 -17.59 -1.94
N THR A 100 28.27 -17.49 -1.99
CA THR A 100 27.57 -16.21 -1.85
C THR A 100 27.46 -15.81 -0.36
N PRO A 101 27.82 -14.57 0.00
CA PRO A 101 27.71 -14.09 1.38
C PRO A 101 26.27 -14.19 1.92
N ALA A 102 26.13 -14.42 3.23
CA ALA A 102 24.82 -14.40 3.89
C ALA A 102 24.10 -13.07 3.65
N LEU A 103 22.75 -13.09 3.63
CA LEU A 103 21.94 -11.87 3.50
C LEU A 103 22.28 -10.85 4.58
N ILE A 104 22.41 -11.33 5.82
CA ILE A 104 22.75 -10.52 6.98
C ILE A 104 23.97 -11.18 7.63
N PRO A 105 25.12 -10.50 7.73
CA PRO A 105 26.32 -11.07 8.35
C PRO A 105 26.05 -11.62 9.75
N GLY A 106 26.49 -12.85 10.01
CA GLY A 106 26.31 -13.53 11.29
C GLY A 106 24.88 -13.95 11.61
N SER A 107 23.96 -13.90 10.63
CA SER A 107 22.57 -14.30 10.80
C SER A 107 22.23 -15.54 9.95
N TYR A 108 21.21 -16.26 10.38
CA TYR A 108 20.60 -17.37 9.64
C TYR A 108 19.38 -16.98 8.82
N ALA A 109 19.10 -15.68 8.68
CA ALA A 109 17.98 -15.20 7.87
C ALA A 109 18.28 -15.36 6.38
N SER A 110 17.48 -16.19 5.69
CA SER A 110 17.44 -16.20 4.23
C SER A 110 16.62 -15.00 3.70
N SER A 111 16.75 -14.70 2.41
CA SER A 111 15.94 -13.68 1.73
C SER A 111 14.44 -13.95 1.88
N GLY A 112 14.02 -15.21 1.69
CA GLY A 112 12.63 -15.61 1.84
C GLY A 112 12.11 -15.49 3.27
N LEU A 113 12.91 -15.86 4.29
CA LEU A 113 12.50 -15.73 5.70
C LEU A 113 12.39 -14.26 6.12
N ALA A 114 13.35 -13.42 5.74
CA ALA A 114 13.29 -11.98 6.01
C ALA A 114 12.10 -11.30 5.32
N ALA A 115 11.85 -11.63 4.05
CA ALA A 115 10.69 -11.15 3.31
C ALA A 115 9.37 -11.59 3.95
N HIS A 116 9.27 -12.85 4.40
CA HIS A 116 8.11 -13.39 5.11
C HIS A 116 7.81 -12.58 6.40
N VAL A 117 8.82 -12.35 7.24
CA VAL A 117 8.68 -11.54 8.47
C VAL A 117 8.15 -10.14 8.17
N MET A 118 8.68 -9.49 7.12
CA MET A 118 8.23 -8.16 6.70
C MET A 118 6.83 -8.19 6.11
N TYR A 119 6.51 -9.14 5.26
CA TYR A 119 5.19 -9.30 4.66
C TYR A 119 4.12 -9.49 5.74
N TYR A 120 4.33 -10.39 6.68
CA TYR A 120 3.39 -10.62 7.77
C TYR A 120 3.21 -9.39 8.66
N LYS A 121 4.27 -8.65 8.93
CA LYS A 121 4.18 -7.42 9.72
C LYS A 121 3.45 -6.29 8.99
N TYR A 122 3.81 -6.01 7.75
CA TYR A 122 3.39 -4.78 7.06
C TYR A 122 2.19 -4.96 6.12
N VAL A 123 1.97 -6.17 5.59
CA VAL A 123 0.81 -6.49 4.74
C VAL A 123 -0.29 -7.13 5.56
N MET A 124 0.04 -8.19 6.33
CA MET A 124 -0.91 -8.93 7.15
C MET A 124 -1.16 -8.28 8.52
N SER A 125 -0.44 -7.20 8.83
CA SER A 125 -0.56 -6.46 10.10
C SER A 125 -0.30 -7.33 11.34
N MET A 126 0.52 -8.39 11.23
CA MET A 126 0.87 -9.29 12.33
C MET A 126 2.10 -8.77 13.08
N PRO A 127 1.98 -8.34 14.36
CA PRO A 127 3.11 -7.85 15.15
C PRO A 127 4.19 -8.92 15.34
N LEU A 128 5.45 -8.50 15.47
CA LEU A 128 6.58 -9.42 15.60
C LEU A 128 6.43 -10.40 16.80
N TYR A 129 5.80 -9.95 17.91
CA TYR A 129 5.58 -10.84 19.06
C TYR A 129 4.62 -12.00 18.74
N ARG A 130 3.66 -11.83 17.82
CA ARG A 130 2.80 -12.92 17.36
C ARG A 130 3.54 -13.85 16.41
N GLN A 131 4.39 -13.30 15.55
CA GLN A 131 5.27 -14.10 14.69
C GLN A 131 6.27 -14.91 15.51
N GLU A 132 6.81 -14.35 16.62
CA GLU A 132 7.65 -15.08 17.58
C GLU A 132 6.92 -16.33 18.14
N LYS A 133 5.64 -16.18 18.47
CA LYS A 133 4.81 -17.33 18.92
C LYS A 133 4.51 -18.32 17.80
N ASP A 134 4.28 -17.84 16.59
CA ASP A 134 4.04 -18.68 15.43
C ASP A 134 5.28 -19.54 15.10
N PHE A 135 6.47 -18.94 15.12
CA PHE A 135 7.73 -19.70 14.97
C PHE A 135 7.98 -20.70 16.11
N GLU A 136 7.58 -20.39 17.36
CA GLU A 136 7.63 -21.35 18.47
C GLU A 136 6.76 -22.59 18.20
N HIS A 137 5.58 -22.43 17.61
CA HIS A 137 4.72 -23.56 17.19
C HIS A 137 5.34 -24.40 16.08
N LEU A 138 6.14 -23.79 15.21
CA LEU A 138 6.93 -24.51 14.20
C LEU A 138 8.23 -25.12 14.75
N GLY A 139 8.44 -25.08 16.08
CA GLY A 139 9.59 -25.68 16.76
C GLY A 139 10.87 -24.84 16.76
N VAL A 140 10.81 -23.58 16.30
CA VAL A 140 12.00 -22.71 16.20
C VAL A 140 11.81 -21.43 17.02
N LYS A 141 12.78 -21.09 17.86
CA LYS A 141 12.76 -19.86 18.65
C LYS A 141 13.46 -18.73 17.92
N ILE A 142 12.67 -17.84 17.30
CA ILE A 142 13.15 -16.60 16.67
C ILE A 142 12.57 -15.42 17.45
N SER A 143 13.42 -14.69 18.17
CA SER A 143 12.93 -13.59 19.01
C SER A 143 12.44 -12.42 18.17
N ARG A 144 11.44 -11.68 18.66
CA ARG A 144 10.98 -10.42 18.05
C ARG A 144 12.10 -9.39 17.88
N THR A 145 13.10 -9.40 18.78
CA THR A 145 14.29 -8.52 18.67
C THR A 145 15.14 -8.91 17.48
N THR A 146 15.37 -10.21 17.28
CA THR A 146 16.10 -10.74 16.10
C THR A 146 15.39 -10.34 14.80
N MET A 147 14.08 -10.57 14.71
CA MET A 147 13.28 -10.19 13.54
C MET A 147 13.28 -8.67 13.29
N ALA A 148 13.24 -7.86 14.36
CA ALA A 148 13.35 -6.41 14.24
C ALA A 148 14.73 -5.98 13.70
N SER A 149 15.82 -6.60 14.17
CA SER A 149 17.16 -6.33 13.67
C SER A 149 17.31 -6.71 12.19
N TRP A 150 16.75 -7.84 11.75
CA TRP A 150 16.71 -8.20 10.33
C TRP A 150 15.98 -7.16 9.49
N THR A 151 14.81 -6.73 9.99
CA THR A 151 13.98 -5.73 9.33
C THR A 151 14.73 -4.41 9.14
N ILE A 152 15.42 -3.93 10.20
CA ILE A 152 16.20 -2.68 10.15
C ILE A 152 17.39 -2.85 9.19
N TYR A 153 18.17 -3.93 9.34
CA TYR A 153 19.33 -4.18 8.50
C TYR A 153 18.97 -4.21 7.00
N CYS A 154 17.93 -4.96 6.63
CA CYS A 154 17.50 -5.04 5.23
C CYS A 154 16.98 -3.69 4.71
N ALA A 155 16.31 -2.91 5.55
CA ALA A 155 15.82 -1.59 5.16
C ALA A 155 16.97 -0.61 4.89
N GLU A 156 18.01 -0.64 5.71
CA GLU A 156 19.16 0.25 5.59
C GLU A 156 20.10 -0.13 4.44
N ASN A 157 20.30 -1.43 4.20
CA ASN A 157 21.31 -1.90 3.24
C ASN A 157 20.73 -2.20 1.85
N TYR A 158 19.46 -2.64 1.74
CA TYR A 158 18.90 -3.09 0.47
C TYR A 158 17.70 -2.27 -0.01
N PHE A 159 16.86 -1.75 0.92
CA PHE A 159 15.69 -0.97 0.50
C PHE A 159 15.97 0.54 0.44
N LEU A 160 16.92 1.05 1.21
CA LEU A 160 17.30 2.46 1.15
C LEU A 160 17.77 2.89 -0.25
N PRO A 161 18.68 2.16 -0.95
CA PRO A 161 19.10 2.54 -2.30
C PRO A 161 17.92 2.61 -3.28
N MET A 162 16.98 1.64 -3.21
CA MET A 162 15.76 1.64 -4.02
C MET A 162 14.81 2.78 -3.65
N TYR A 163 14.68 3.06 -2.35
CA TYR A 163 13.87 4.18 -1.87
C TYR A 163 14.38 5.52 -2.40
N GLU A 164 15.68 5.76 -2.33
CA GLU A 164 16.31 6.97 -2.83
C GLU A 164 16.21 7.10 -4.36
N TYR A 165 16.40 6.00 -5.08
CA TYR A 165 16.16 5.95 -6.52
C TYR A 165 14.70 6.33 -6.86
N LEU A 166 13.72 5.69 -6.21
CA LEU A 166 12.30 6.00 -6.41
C LEU A 166 11.95 7.44 -6.00
N HIS A 167 12.61 7.97 -4.97
CA HIS A 167 12.45 9.37 -4.56
C HIS A 167 12.94 10.34 -5.64
N ARG A 168 14.12 10.11 -6.22
CA ARG A 168 14.60 10.90 -7.37
C ARG A 168 13.63 10.85 -8.54
N LYS A 169 13.07 9.68 -8.85
CA LYS A 169 12.06 9.52 -9.92
C LYS A 169 10.73 10.21 -9.58
N LEU A 170 10.32 10.21 -8.31
CA LEU A 170 9.11 10.90 -7.83
C LEU A 170 9.24 12.41 -7.96
N LEU A 171 10.39 13.00 -7.63
CA LEU A 171 10.65 14.43 -7.73
C LEU A 171 10.58 14.97 -9.18
N LYS A 172 10.70 14.10 -10.19
CA LYS A 172 10.52 14.43 -11.62
C LYS A 172 9.06 14.35 -12.08
N ARG A 173 8.13 14.09 -11.18
CA ARG A 173 6.70 13.95 -11.53
C ARG A 173 5.96 15.27 -11.43
N ARG A 174 5.17 15.57 -12.46
CA ARG A 174 4.37 16.80 -12.53
C ARG A 174 3.16 16.81 -11.58
N TYR A 175 2.63 15.64 -11.21
CA TYR A 175 1.44 15.52 -10.37
C TYR A 175 1.73 14.65 -9.17
N LEU A 176 1.76 15.29 -8.02
CA LEU A 176 2.00 14.65 -6.73
C LEU A 176 0.79 14.82 -5.81
N MET A 177 0.65 13.87 -4.92
CA MET A 177 -0.33 13.89 -3.83
C MET A 177 0.39 13.63 -2.53
N ALA A 178 -0.01 14.29 -1.45
CA ALA A 178 0.58 14.06 -0.13
C ALA A 178 -0.49 14.00 0.96
N ASP A 179 -0.18 13.23 2.00
CA ASP A 179 -0.98 13.11 3.22
C ASP A 179 -0.05 12.82 4.40
N GLU A 180 -0.49 13.02 5.64
CA GLU A 180 0.30 12.69 6.81
C GLU A 180 -0.54 12.07 7.92
N THR A 181 0.09 11.20 8.71
CA THR A 181 -0.56 10.55 9.85
C THR A 181 0.35 10.49 11.07
N PRO A 182 -0.18 10.62 12.30
CA PRO A 182 0.65 10.46 13.49
C PRO A 182 1.11 9.02 13.66
N ILE A 183 2.31 8.87 14.23
CA ILE A 183 2.89 7.60 14.71
C ILE A 183 3.50 7.84 16.08
N GLN A 184 3.59 6.81 16.91
CA GLN A 184 4.27 6.87 18.19
C GLN A 184 5.62 6.17 18.09
N VAL A 185 6.69 6.84 18.55
CA VAL A 185 8.03 6.28 18.65
C VAL A 185 8.51 6.49 20.09
N LEU A 186 8.91 5.40 20.76
CA LEU A 186 9.12 5.45 22.22
C LEU A 186 10.47 6.05 22.61
N LYS A 187 11.54 5.76 21.87
CA LYS A 187 12.92 6.12 22.19
C LYS A 187 13.47 7.20 21.26
N GLU A 188 12.72 8.29 21.09
CA GLU A 188 13.23 9.48 20.40
C GLU A 188 14.05 10.32 21.40
N GLU A 189 15.27 10.68 21.02
CA GLU A 189 16.13 11.50 21.86
C GLU A 189 15.49 12.86 22.18
N GLY A 190 15.53 13.27 23.44
CA GLY A 190 14.98 14.56 23.93
C GLY A 190 13.45 14.64 23.92
N ARG A 191 12.72 13.52 23.65
CA ARG A 191 11.25 13.51 23.56
C ARG A 191 10.61 12.48 24.51
N ARG A 192 9.42 12.81 24.98
CA ARG A 192 8.64 11.89 25.81
C ARG A 192 8.07 10.76 24.94
N PRO A 193 7.98 9.50 25.44
CA PRO A 193 7.43 8.36 24.70
C PRO A 193 6.01 8.58 24.15
N GLN A 194 5.21 9.44 24.79
CA GLN A 194 3.84 9.78 24.38
C GLN A 194 3.78 10.86 23.28
N SER A 195 4.92 11.45 22.91
CA SER A 195 4.99 12.47 21.87
C SER A 195 4.54 11.89 20.53
N LYS A 196 3.79 12.69 19.77
CA LYS A 196 3.36 12.29 18.43
C LYS A 196 4.45 12.64 17.42
N SER A 197 4.98 11.64 16.77
CA SER A 197 5.76 11.74 15.55
C SER A 197 4.84 11.53 14.35
N TYR A 198 5.34 11.74 13.15
CA TYR A 198 4.48 11.73 11.96
C TYR A 198 5.12 10.94 10.82
N VAL A 199 4.27 10.39 10.01
CA VAL A 199 4.62 9.84 8.71
C VAL A 199 4.02 10.73 7.65
N TRP A 200 4.85 11.20 6.74
CA TRP A 200 4.45 11.88 5.51
C TRP A 200 4.43 10.86 4.39
N LEU A 201 3.35 10.83 3.66
CA LEU A 201 3.21 10.06 2.44
C LEU A 201 3.22 11.01 1.27
N VAL A 202 4.05 10.75 0.27
CA VAL A 202 4.00 11.41 -1.03
C VAL A 202 3.91 10.35 -2.11
N ARG A 203 3.02 10.58 -3.07
CA ARG A 203 2.82 9.65 -4.18
C ARG A 203 2.57 10.37 -5.49
N THR A 204 2.75 9.66 -6.59
CA THR A 204 2.31 10.09 -7.91
C THR A 204 0.77 10.08 -8.01
N GLY A 205 0.20 10.97 -8.81
CA GLY A 205 -1.21 10.93 -9.19
C GLY A 205 -1.57 9.75 -10.10
N ASP A 206 -2.85 9.62 -10.43
CA ASP A 206 -3.43 8.54 -11.27
C ASP A 206 -3.42 8.85 -12.78
N ASN A 207 -2.63 9.79 -13.21
CA ASN A 207 -2.63 10.39 -14.55
C ASN A 207 -1.67 9.74 -15.57
N GLY A 208 -1.53 8.41 -15.51
CA GLY A 208 -0.82 7.61 -16.52
C GLY A 208 0.70 7.53 -16.35
N GLY A 209 1.25 7.98 -15.23
CA GLY A 209 2.64 7.74 -14.87
C GLY A 209 2.81 6.47 -14.05
N ILE A 210 4.05 5.96 -13.97
CA ILE A 210 4.39 4.83 -13.12
C ILE A 210 4.08 5.20 -11.66
N PRO A 211 3.26 4.41 -10.94
CA PRO A 211 2.95 4.66 -9.55
C PRO A 211 4.20 4.56 -8.66
N ILE A 212 4.44 5.59 -7.87
CA ILE A 212 5.47 5.62 -6.81
C ILE A 212 4.79 6.11 -5.55
N ILE A 213 4.97 5.39 -4.43
CA ILE A 213 4.38 5.70 -3.14
C ILE A 213 5.48 5.63 -2.10
N LEU A 214 5.82 6.77 -1.50
CA LEU A 214 6.89 6.86 -0.52
C LEU A 214 6.37 7.38 0.81
N TYR A 215 6.81 6.74 1.88
CA TYR A 215 6.55 7.14 3.26
C TYR A 215 7.83 7.68 3.87
N ASN A 216 7.73 8.74 4.61
CA ASN A 216 8.86 9.36 5.31
C ASN A 216 8.50 9.62 6.77
N TYR A 217 9.31 9.07 7.70
CA TYR A 217 9.16 9.31 9.13
C TYR A 217 9.79 10.65 9.53
N THR A 218 9.09 11.38 10.41
CA THR A 218 9.60 12.63 10.98
C THR A 218 9.15 12.79 12.44
N PRO A 219 9.96 13.45 13.30
CA PRO A 219 9.62 13.61 14.71
C PRO A 219 8.46 14.59 14.95
N THR A 220 8.11 15.44 13.98
CA THR A 220 7.03 16.44 14.15
C THR A 220 6.17 16.57 12.90
N ARG A 221 5.00 17.24 13.03
CA ARG A 221 4.13 17.61 11.89
C ARG A 221 4.56 18.94 11.23
N ALA A 222 5.77 19.43 11.44
CA ALA A 222 6.18 20.70 10.86
C ALA A 222 6.22 20.63 9.32
N GLY A 223 5.64 21.63 8.67
CA GLY A 223 5.61 21.69 7.20
C GLY A 223 7.00 21.79 6.54
N SER A 224 8.04 22.13 7.30
CA SER A 224 9.43 22.05 6.87
C SER A 224 9.86 20.63 6.47
N HIS A 225 9.26 19.59 7.06
CA HIS A 225 9.54 18.20 6.67
C HIS A 225 8.99 17.88 5.28
N ALA A 226 7.77 18.32 4.96
CA ALA A 226 7.23 18.19 3.61
C ALA A 226 8.05 18.99 2.59
N ALA A 227 8.47 20.21 2.96
CA ALA A 227 9.33 21.04 2.12
C ALA A 227 10.69 20.39 1.86
N ALA A 228 11.32 19.82 2.88
CA ALA A 228 12.59 19.10 2.73
C ALA A 228 12.45 17.84 1.88
N PHE A 229 11.36 17.07 2.06
CA PHE A 229 11.12 15.85 1.29
C PHE A 229 10.86 16.13 -0.20
N LEU A 230 10.25 17.27 -0.52
CA LEU A 230 9.96 17.69 -1.90
C LEU A 230 11.01 18.66 -2.48
N ALA A 231 12.11 18.90 -1.74
CA ALA A 231 13.21 19.70 -2.24
C ALA A 231 13.83 19.08 -3.50
N GLY A 232 14.05 19.90 -4.55
CA GLY A 232 14.58 19.44 -5.84
C GLY A 232 13.52 18.86 -6.78
N ALA A 233 12.22 18.96 -6.43
CA ALA A 233 11.16 18.68 -7.39
C ALA A 233 11.20 19.68 -8.55
N ASP A 234 10.83 19.24 -9.75
CA ASP A 234 10.80 20.10 -10.93
C ASP A 234 9.81 21.25 -10.73
N PRO A 235 10.18 22.52 -11.02
CA PRO A 235 9.34 23.68 -10.73
C PRO A 235 7.95 23.60 -11.37
N GLY A 236 6.94 24.09 -10.64
CA GLY A 236 5.56 24.17 -11.15
C GLY A 236 4.79 22.86 -11.15
N TYR A 237 5.27 21.84 -10.43
CA TYR A 237 4.50 20.62 -10.21
C TYR A 237 3.22 20.88 -9.40
N TYR A 238 2.20 20.07 -9.64
CA TYR A 238 0.95 20.14 -8.90
C TYR A 238 1.02 19.25 -7.66
N LEU A 239 0.65 19.81 -6.50
CA LEU A 239 0.60 19.08 -5.23
C LEU A 239 -0.83 19.07 -4.68
N MET A 240 -1.52 17.94 -4.78
CA MET A 240 -2.85 17.73 -4.22
C MET A 240 -2.75 17.30 -2.75
N VAL A 241 -3.32 18.12 -1.87
CA VAL A 241 -3.28 17.92 -0.42
C VAL A 241 -4.60 18.33 0.23
N ASP A 242 -4.72 18.09 1.53
CA ASP A 242 -5.81 18.61 2.34
C ASP A 242 -5.62 20.12 2.68
N GLY A 243 -6.43 20.63 3.62
CA GLY A 243 -6.36 22.03 4.09
C GLY A 243 -5.25 22.33 5.11
N TYR A 244 -4.34 21.38 5.41
CA TYR A 244 -3.30 21.62 6.41
C TYR A 244 -2.30 22.70 5.97
N LYS A 245 -2.15 23.72 6.83
CA LYS A 245 -1.32 24.91 6.51
C LYS A 245 0.18 24.60 6.38
N GLY A 246 0.66 23.45 6.91
CA GLY A 246 2.05 23.02 6.78
C GLY A 246 2.53 22.93 5.34
N TYR A 247 1.63 22.55 4.42
CA TYR A 247 1.94 22.49 2.98
C TYR A 247 2.21 23.84 2.32
N ASN A 248 1.90 24.97 2.98
CA ASN A 248 2.28 26.30 2.48
C ASN A 248 3.80 26.54 2.49
N LYS A 249 4.57 25.71 3.21
CA LYS A 249 6.03 25.78 3.25
C LYS A 249 6.70 25.03 2.10
N VAL A 250 5.95 24.26 1.32
CA VAL A 250 6.47 23.52 0.15
C VAL A 250 6.70 24.51 -0.98
N PRO A 251 7.95 24.72 -1.43
CA PRO A 251 8.25 25.71 -2.45
C PRO A 251 7.83 25.23 -3.83
N GLU A 252 7.61 26.18 -4.76
CA GLU A 252 7.42 25.98 -6.20
C GLU A 252 6.26 25.08 -6.62
N ALA A 253 5.49 24.55 -5.66
CA ALA A 253 4.33 23.71 -5.93
C ALA A 253 3.10 24.54 -6.34
N GLN A 254 2.40 24.10 -7.39
CA GLN A 254 1.03 24.50 -7.66
C GLN A 254 0.10 23.73 -6.70
N ARG A 255 -0.01 24.21 -5.45
CA ARG A 255 -0.83 23.54 -4.43
C ARG A 255 -2.29 23.49 -4.88
N CYS A 256 -2.89 22.29 -4.84
CA CYS A 256 -4.32 22.05 -5.03
C CYS A 256 -4.94 21.58 -3.71
N CYS A 257 -6.17 22.03 -3.45
CA CYS A 257 -6.90 21.64 -2.26
C CYS A 257 -7.90 20.51 -2.57
N CYS A 258 -7.97 19.52 -1.70
CA CYS A 258 -8.87 18.37 -1.84
C CYS A 258 -10.34 18.77 -1.65
N TRP A 259 -11.13 18.75 -2.72
CA TRP A 259 -12.56 19.02 -2.68
C TRP A 259 -13.37 17.96 -1.91
N ALA A 260 -12.85 16.74 -1.78
CA ALA A 260 -13.48 15.72 -0.95
C ALA A 260 -13.47 16.11 0.55
N HIS A 261 -12.39 16.75 1.02
CA HIS A 261 -12.33 17.30 2.38
C HIS A 261 -13.31 18.46 2.57
N ILE A 262 -13.35 19.42 1.66
CA ILE A 262 -14.29 20.54 1.72
C ILE A 262 -15.72 19.97 1.75
N ARG A 263 -16.08 19.09 0.84
CA ARG A 263 -17.39 18.42 0.79
C ARG A 263 -17.73 17.69 2.09
N ARG A 264 -16.75 17.01 2.72
CA ARG A 264 -16.91 16.29 3.99
C ARG A 264 -17.24 17.23 5.16
N TYR A 265 -16.62 18.41 5.21
CA TYR A 265 -16.93 19.44 6.21
C TYR A 265 -18.36 19.94 6.07
N TRP A 266 -18.81 20.26 4.86
CA TRP A 266 -20.19 20.69 4.60
C TRP A 266 -21.20 19.58 4.92
N LEU A 267 -20.94 18.34 4.51
CA LEU A 267 -21.80 17.19 4.83
C LEU A 267 -21.97 16.99 6.34
N ARG A 268 -20.87 17.11 7.10
CA ARG A 268 -20.91 16.98 8.58
C ARG A 268 -21.60 18.16 9.28
N ALA A 269 -21.74 19.28 8.61
CA ALA A 269 -22.44 20.45 9.10
C ALA A 269 -23.95 20.36 8.93
N ILE A 270 -24.47 19.46 8.09
CA ILE A 270 -25.91 19.24 7.92
C ILE A 270 -26.48 18.65 9.22
N PRO A 271 -27.47 19.31 9.86
CA PRO A 271 -28.13 18.77 11.03
C PRO A 271 -28.93 17.49 10.67
N LYS A 272 -29.01 16.57 11.60
CA LYS A 272 -29.79 15.34 11.41
C LYS A 272 -31.25 15.66 11.13
N GLY A 273 -31.81 15.09 10.06
CA GLY A 273 -33.20 15.32 9.61
C GLY A 273 -33.36 16.51 8.66
N HIS A 274 -32.30 17.29 8.40
CA HIS A 274 -32.31 18.42 7.46
C HIS A 274 -31.60 18.12 6.14
N GLU A 275 -31.37 16.85 5.80
CA GLU A 275 -30.62 16.45 4.60
C GLU A 275 -31.33 16.87 3.30
N LYS A 276 -32.64 17.14 3.35
CA LYS A 276 -33.47 17.61 2.22
C LYS A 276 -33.88 19.07 2.34
N ASP A 277 -33.38 19.80 3.32
CA ASP A 277 -33.63 21.23 3.48
C ASP A 277 -32.64 22.04 2.61
N TYR A 278 -33.03 22.27 1.37
CA TYR A 278 -32.23 23.00 0.38
C TYR A 278 -32.03 24.50 0.73
N THR A 279 -32.72 25.03 1.73
CA THR A 279 -32.51 26.40 2.23
C THR A 279 -31.41 26.46 3.26
N HIS A 280 -31.07 25.33 3.91
CA HIS A 280 -30.06 25.28 4.95
C HIS A 280 -28.65 25.45 4.34
N PRO A 281 -27.81 26.39 4.85
CA PRO A 281 -26.49 26.70 4.26
C PRO A 281 -25.57 25.46 4.15
N ALA A 282 -25.59 24.55 5.12
CA ALA A 282 -24.75 23.35 5.05
C ALA A 282 -25.13 22.44 3.87
N VAL A 283 -26.43 22.33 3.54
CA VAL A 283 -26.91 21.57 2.38
C VAL A 283 -26.50 22.26 1.08
N GLN A 284 -26.65 23.59 1.00
CA GLN A 284 -26.19 24.35 -0.17
C GLN A 284 -24.69 24.19 -0.42
N GLY A 285 -23.86 24.36 0.60
CA GLY A 285 -22.42 24.17 0.50
C GLY A 285 -22.02 22.74 0.07
N PHE A 286 -22.74 21.74 0.59
CA PHE A 286 -22.57 20.34 0.16
C PHE A 286 -22.92 20.15 -1.32
N LEU A 287 -24.02 20.75 -1.80
CA LEU A 287 -24.47 20.63 -3.19
C LEU A 287 -23.49 21.28 -4.17
N TYR A 288 -22.95 22.46 -3.87
CA TYR A 288 -21.88 23.05 -4.67
C TYR A 288 -20.71 22.10 -4.84
N CYS A 289 -20.20 21.54 -3.73
CA CYS A 289 -19.12 20.57 -3.80
C CYS A 289 -19.51 19.31 -4.58
N ASN A 290 -20.71 18.78 -4.33
CA ASN A 290 -21.18 17.53 -4.97
C ASN A 290 -21.27 17.67 -6.49
N LYS A 291 -21.66 18.85 -6.97
CA LYS A 291 -21.76 19.15 -8.41
C LYS A 291 -20.42 18.97 -9.14
N LEU A 292 -19.30 19.32 -8.50
CA LEU A 292 -17.97 19.11 -9.08
C LEU A 292 -17.67 17.61 -9.26
N PHE A 293 -18.03 16.78 -8.29
CA PHE A 293 -17.84 15.32 -8.40
C PHE A 293 -18.77 14.68 -9.44
N GLU A 294 -19.98 15.21 -9.64
CA GLU A 294 -20.89 14.78 -10.70
C GLU A 294 -20.29 15.04 -12.08
N TYR A 295 -19.71 16.23 -12.30
CA TYR A 295 -19.02 16.54 -13.54
C TYR A 295 -17.83 15.61 -13.80
N GLU A 296 -16.93 15.39 -12.80
CA GLU A 296 -15.79 14.49 -12.95
C GLU A 296 -16.22 13.05 -13.26
N ARG A 297 -17.32 12.59 -12.66
CA ARG A 297 -17.90 11.28 -12.98
C ARG A 297 -18.37 11.23 -14.43
N SER A 298 -19.14 12.24 -14.86
CA SER A 298 -19.62 12.34 -16.25
C SER A 298 -18.50 12.39 -17.28
N TYR A 299 -17.37 13.06 -16.96
CA TYR A 299 -16.20 13.11 -17.85
C TYR A 299 -15.57 11.73 -18.02
N ARG A 300 -15.44 10.95 -16.93
CA ARG A 300 -14.93 9.58 -16.96
C ARG A 300 -15.86 8.64 -17.73
N GLU A 301 -17.15 8.69 -17.45
CA GLU A 301 -18.17 7.88 -18.14
C GLU A 301 -18.19 8.12 -19.65
N LYS A 302 -17.88 9.35 -20.08
CA LYS A 302 -17.76 9.73 -21.49
C LYS A 302 -16.38 9.47 -22.10
N GLY A 303 -15.42 8.96 -21.34
CA GLY A 303 -14.06 8.68 -21.80
C GLY A 303 -13.33 9.91 -22.32
N LEU A 304 -13.53 11.10 -21.72
CA LEU A 304 -12.90 12.33 -22.21
C LEU A 304 -11.39 12.30 -22.01
N SER A 305 -10.65 12.78 -23.01
CA SER A 305 -9.20 12.99 -22.92
C SER A 305 -8.87 14.10 -21.90
N LEU A 306 -7.64 14.10 -21.38
CA LEU A 306 -7.16 15.12 -20.43
C LEU A 306 -7.34 16.57 -20.96
N LYS A 307 -7.12 16.79 -22.26
CA LYS A 307 -7.34 18.09 -22.91
C LYS A 307 -8.83 18.46 -22.91
N GLN A 308 -9.71 17.51 -23.18
CA GLN A 308 -11.17 17.74 -23.13
C GLN A 308 -11.63 17.99 -21.69
N ILE A 309 -11.10 17.26 -20.71
CA ILE A 309 -11.37 17.47 -19.28
C ILE A 309 -10.96 18.90 -18.88
N TYR A 310 -9.79 19.36 -19.25
CA TYR A 310 -9.35 20.74 -19.01
C TYR A 310 -10.37 21.78 -19.52
N HIS A 311 -10.78 21.69 -20.78
CA HIS A 311 -11.76 22.62 -21.36
C HIS A 311 -13.14 22.51 -20.70
N ARG A 312 -13.55 21.29 -20.35
CA ARG A 312 -14.82 21.08 -19.66
C ARG A 312 -14.81 21.64 -18.25
N ARG A 313 -13.73 21.47 -17.50
CA ARG A 313 -13.57 22.07 -16.17
C ARG A 313 -13.70 23.59 -16.20
N LEU A 314 -13.08 24.24 -17.17
CA LEU A 314 -13.20 25.71 -17.34
C LEU A 314 -14.64 26.13 -17.67
N LYS A 315 -15.36 25.36 -18.49
CA LYS A 315 -16.73 25.65 -18.89
C LYS A 315 -17.76 25.31 -17.81
N ASP A 316 -17.64 24.12 -17.21
CA ASP A 316 -18.69 23.53 -16.38
C ASP A 316 -18.41 23.72 -14.87
N GLN A 317 -17.16 23.60 -14.42
CA GLN A 317 -16.80 23.63 -12.99
C GLN A 317 -16.36 25.00 -12.48
N LYS A 318 -15.61 25.75 -13.28
CA LYS A 318 -15.15 27.10 -12.88
C LYS A 318 -16.31 27.99 -12.44
N PRO A 319 -17.42 28.13 -13.18
CA PRO A 319 -18.57 28.95 -12.76
C PRO A 319 -19.19 28.46 -11.44
N VAL A 320 -19.21 27.14 -11.20
CA VAL A 320 -19.74 26.58 -9.94
C VAL A 320 -18.84 26.99 -8.77
N ILE A 321 -17.52 26.97 -8.93
CA ILE A 321 -16.59 27.39 -7.88
C ILE A 321 -16.70 28.90 -7.62
N GLU A 322 -16.80 29.71 -8.68
CA GLU A 322 -17.01 31.17 -8.55
C GLU A 322 -18.31 31.50 -7.82
N ALA A 323 -19.40 30.81 -8.17
CA ALA A 323 -20.67 30.94 -7.45
C ALA A 323 -20.58 30.50 -6.00
N PHE A 324 -19.89 29.36 -5.72
CA PHE A 324 -19.64 28.91 -4.36
C PHE A 324 -18.86 29.94 -3.52
N LEU A 325 -17.82 30.52 -4.10
CA LEU A 325 -17.00 31.54 -3.40
C LEU A 325 -17.79 32.82 -3.12
N SER A 326 -18.57 33.32 -4.12
CA SER A 326 -19.42 34.48 -3.96
C SER A 326 -20.53 34.25 -2.91
N TRP A 327 -21.11 33.07 -2.89
CA TRP A 327 -22.07 32.66 -1.89
C TRP A 327 -21.43 32.53 -0.48
N LEU A 328 -20.23 31.96 -0.40
CA LEU A 328 -19.48 31.80 0.85
C LEU A 328 -19.19 33.17 1.53
N ASP A 329 -18.94 34.20 0.74
CA ASP A 329 -18.71 35.59 1.23
C ASP A 329 -19.94 36.24 1.87
N GLN A 330 -21.13 35.73 1.56
CA GLN A 330 -22.41 36.22 2.11
C GLN A 330 -22.82 35.48 3.39
N LEU A 331 -22.10 34.45 3.79
CA LEU A 331 -22.44 33.65 4.97
C LEU A 331 -21.86 34.27 6.26
N HIS A 332 -22.76 34.70 7.11
CA HIS A 332 -22.43 35.25 8.46
C HIS A 332 -23.20 34.47 9.53
N PRO A 333 -22.86 33.19 9.81
CA PRO A 333 -23.61 32.42 10.78
C PRO A 333 -23.34 32.92 12.21
N GLU A 334 -24.39 33.21 12.95
CA GLU A 334 -24.33 33.63 14.34
C GLU A 334 -24.00 32.48 15.31
N SER A 335 -24.28 31.22 14.90
CA SER A 335 -24.07 30.03 15.70
C SER A 335 -23.86 28.77 14.82
N GLY A 336 -23.40 27.69 15.44
CA GLY A 336 -23.25 26.40 14.77
C GLY A 336 -21.78 26.01 14.50
N ASP A 337 -21.13 25.44 15.52
CA ASP A 337 -19.72 25.02 15.47
C ASP A 337 -19.31 24.26 14.18
N ARG A 338 -20.18 23.40 13.65
CA ARG A 338 -19.87 22.59 12.46
C ARG A 338 -19.97 23.40 11.17
N LEU A 339 -20.94 24.32 11.10
CA LEU A 339 -21.11 25.24 9.97
C LEU A 339 -19.94 26.22 9.90
N ILE A 340 -19.58 26.84 11.02
CA ILE A 340 -18.42 27.71 11.14
C ILE A 340 -17.13 26.99 10.75
N LYS A 341 -16.95 25.73 11.18
CA LYS A 341 -15.80 24.90 10.78
C LYS A 341 -15.76 24.64 9.28
N ALA A 342 -16.91 24.40 8.63
CA ALA A 342 -16.99 24.20 7.18
C ALA A 342 -16.62 25.49 6.40
N ILE A 343 -17.12 26.64 6.85
CA ILE A 343 -16.80 27.96 6.29
C ILE A 343 -15.31 28.26 6.46
N ASN A 344 -14.77 28.14 7.67
CA ASN A 344 -13.36 28.42 7.95
C ASN A 344 -12.42 27.48 7.16
N TYR A 345 -12.76 26.21 7.05
CA TYR A 345 -11.99 25.25 6.24
C TYR A 345 -12.02 25.64 4.76
N SER A 346 -13.19 25.99 4.23
CA SER A 346 -13.35 26.45 2.85
C SER A 346 -12.54 27.73 2.60
N ASN A 347 -12.61 28.72 3.48
CA ASN A 347 -11.83 29.95 3.37
C ASN A 347 -10.31 29.69 3.42
N GLY A 348 -9.85 28.77 4.26
CA GLY A 348 -8.46 28.34 4.30
C GLY A 348 -7.97 27.68 3.00
N CYS A 349 -8.87 27.03 2.28
CA CYS A 349 -8.59 26.39 0.98
C CYS A 349 -8.73 27.34 -0.22
N ARG A 350 -9.39 28.47 -0.08
CA ARG A 350 -9.74 29.42 -1.16
C ARG A 350 -8.62 29.69 -2.15
N PRO A 351 -7.36 29.99 -1.75
CA PRO A 351 -6.28 30.30 -2.71
C PRO A 351 -5.91 29.13 -3.63
N PHE A 352 -6.30 27.91 -3.26
CA PHE A 352 -5.86 26.68 -3.91
C PHE A 352 -7.00 25.95 -4.64
N MET A 353 -8.25 26.36 -4.45
CA MET A 353 -9.45 25.67 -4.92
C MET A 353 -9.51 25.56 -6.46
N MET A 354 -9.00 26.56 -7.19
CA MET A 354 -9.05 26.60 -8.64
C MET A 354 -7.81 26.03 -9.33
N ASN A 355 -6.73 25.73 -8.59
CA ASN A 355 -5.48 25.34 -9.20
C ASN A 355 -5.58 24.05 -10.02
N TYR A 356 -6.41 23.07 -9.60
CA TYR A 356 -6.61 21.83 -10.36
C TYR A 356 -7.29 22.05 -11.72
N LEU A 357 -8.00 23.18 -11.91
CA LEU A 357 -8.61 23.55 -13.20
C LEU A 357 -7.57 23.86 -14.27
N LYS A 358 -6.35 24.21 -13.88
CA LYS A 358 -5.27 24.60 -14.80
C LYS A 358 -4.74 23.44 -15.64
N ASP A 359 -5.08 22.20 -15.25
CA ASP A 359 -4.64 21.00 -15.97
C ASP A 359 -5.65 19.84 -15.81
N GLY A 360 -6.02 19.21 -16.92
CA GLY A 360 -6.97 18.10 -16.94
C GLY A 360 -6.48 16.84 -16.23
N ALA A 361 -5.17 16.69 -16.03
CA ALA A 361 -4.57 15.56 -15.34
C ALA A 361 -4.55 15.75 -13.81
N CYS A 362 -4.83 16.94 -13.27
CA CYS A 362 -4.94 17.14 -11.84
C CYS A 362 -6.17 16.44 -11.28
N SER A 363 -6.04 15.72 -10.19
CA SER A 363 -7.17 15.12 -9.48
C SER A 363 -7.98 16.19 -8.72
N LEU A 364 -9.30 15.96 -8.59
CA LEU A 364 -10.19 16.80 -7.77
C LEU A 364 -10.02 16.53 -6.27
N SER A 365 -9.51 15.35 -5.90
CA SER A 365 -9.41 14.91 -4.51
C SER A 365 -8.10 14.20 -4.19
N ASN A 366 -7.78 14.16 -2.90
CA ASN A 366 -6.62 13.47 -2.33
C ASN A 366 -6.94 12.02 -1.89
N ASN A 367 -8.06 11.46 -2.32
CA ASN A 367 -8.51 10.13 -1.87
C ASN A 367 -7.49 9.03 -2.16
N LEU A 368 -6.69 9.19 -3.21
CA LEU A 368 -5.68 8.21 -3.60
C LEU A 368 -4.55 8.14 -2.55
N SER A 369 -4.08 9.27 -2.01
CA SER A 369 -3.11 9.28 -0.89
C SER A 369 -3.75 8.80 0.41
N GLU A 370 -5.01 9.17 0.70
CA GLU A 370 -5.75 8.66 1.86
C GLU A 370 -5.84 7.12 1.83
N ASN A 371 -6.06 6.54 0.65
CA ASN A 371 -6.08 5.09 0.48
C ASN A 371 -4.69 4.47 0.66
N SER A 372 -3.65 5.13 0.16
CA SER A 372 -2.26 4.66 0.31
C SER A 372 -1.76 4.73 1.75
N ILE A 373 -2.19 5.72 2.55
CA ILE A 373 -1.76 5.81 3.96
C ILE A 373 -2.52 4.83 4.88
N ARG A 374 -3.66 4.30 4.42
CA ARG A 374 -4.53 3.42 5.22
C ARG A 374 -3.87 2.13 5.71
N PRO A 375 -3.04 1.40 4.91
CA PRO A 375 -2.35 0.20 5.38
C PRO A 375 -1.51 0.45 6.64
N LEU A 376 -0.75 1.54 6.68
CA LEU A 376 -0.01 1.97 7.86
C LEU A 376 -0.94 2.26 9.05
N VAL A 377 -2.06 2.95 8.82
CA VAL A 377 -3.03 3.30 9.88
C VAL A 377 -3.70 2.05 10.46
N VAL A 378 -3.97 1.03 9.63
CA VAL A 378 -4.52 -0.26 10.07
C VAL A 378 -3.45 -1.05 10.83
N GLY A 379 -2.26 -1.21 10.28
CA GLY A 379 -1.15 -1.93 10.90
C GLY A 379 -0.80 -1.35 12.28
N ARG A 380 -0.72 -0.02 12.38
CA ARG A 380 -0.49 0.70 13.64
C ARG A 380 -1.46 0.33 14.76
N LYS A 381 -2.70 -0.03 14.46
CA LYS A 381 -3.66 -0.48 15.47
C LYS A 381 -3.30 -1.85 16.08
N ASN A 382 -2.48 -2.63 15.40
CA ASN A 382 -2.03 -3.94 15.87
C ASN A 382 -0.70 -3.87 16.63
N TRP A 383 0.29 -3.10 16.13
CA TRP A 383 1.60 -3.00 16.77
C TRP A 383 1.80 -1.73 17.61
N LEU A 384 0.86 -0.78 17.62
CA LEU A 384 0.69 0.42 18.44
C LEU A 384 1.78 1.49 18.26
N PHE A 385 3.06 1.14 18.37
CA PHE A 385 4.21 2.05 18.34
C PHE A 385 5.43 1.43 17.65
N CYS A 386 6.39 2.26 17.31
CA CYS A 386 7.76 1.85 17.00
C CYS A 386 8.64 2.08 18.25
N ASP A 387 9.56 1.16 18.53
CA ASP A 387 10.44 1.29 19.70
C ASP A 387 11.49 2.39 19.52
N THR A 388 12.09 2.45 18.32
CA THR A 388 13.19 3.36 18.00
C THR A 388 12.91 4.16 16.71
N PRO A 389 13.58 5.32 16.51
CA PRO A 389 13.60 6.03 15.23
C PRO A 389 14.06 5.17 14.04
N ALA A 390 15.13 4.37 14.22
CA ALA A 390 15.61 3.45 13.19
C ALA A 390 14.53 2.42 12.77
N GLY A 391 13.80 1.86 13.74
CA GLY A 391 12.69 0.95 13.46
C GLY A 391 11.51 1.65 12.77
N ALA A 392 11.24 2.91 13.09
CA ALA A 392 10.23 3.71 12.40
C ALA A 392 10.65 4.00 10.95
N ASP A 393 11.87 4.44 10.74
CA ASP A 393 12.44 4.76 9.42
C ASP A 393 12.51 3.51 8.52
N ALA A 394 13.00 2.38 9.04
CA ALA A 394 12.98 1.09 8.35
C ALA A 394 11.56 0.69 7.93
N SER A 395 10.57 0.87 8.83
CA SER A 395 9.17 0.58 8.52
C SER A 395 8.66 1.42 7.34
N MET A 396 9.06 2.69 7.23
CA MET A 396 8.64 3.56 6.13
C MET A 396 9.25 3.13 4.80
N LYS A 397 10.50 2.72 4.78
CA LYS A 397 11.14 2.18 3.57
C LYS A 397 10.44 0.90 3.09
N ILE A 398 10.14 -0.01 4.01
CA ILE A 398 9.44 -1.26 3.68
C ILE A 398 8.01 -0.99 3.20
N TYR A 399 7.23 -0.12 3.86
CA TYR A 399 5.91 0.29 3.37
C TYR A 399 5.99 0.92 1.98
N SER A 400 7.04 1.70 1.70
CA SER A 400 7.26 2.31 0.39
C SER A 400 7.47 1.25 -0.69
N MET A 401 8.28 0.23 -0.43
CA MET A 401 8.47 -0.89 -1.37
C MET A 401 7.16 -1.66 -1.58
N ILE A 402 6.48 -2.03 -0.52
CA ILE A 402 5.23 -2.80 -0.56
C ILE A 402 4.13 -2.06 -1.32
N GLU A 403 3.85 -0.81 -0.96
CA GLU A 403 2.73 -0.09 -1.56
C GLU A 403 3.04 0.38 -3.00
N THR A 404 4.32 0.64 -3.32
CA THR A 404 4.73 0.88 -4.71
C THR A 404 4.61 -0.40 -5.54
N ALA A 405 5.00 -1.56 -5.01
CA ALA A 405 4.83 -2.86 -5.68
C ALA A 405 3.35 -3.13 -5.98
N LYS A 406 2.48 -3.04 -4.98
CA LYS A 406 1.02 -3.22 -5.15
C LYS A 406 0.43 -2.27 -6.18
N ALA A 407 0.85 -1.01 -6.18
CA ALA A 407 0.37 -0.02 -7.14
C ALA A 407 0.85 -0.30 -8.58
N ASN A 408 1.89 -1.10 -8.74
CA ASN A 408 2.39 -1.61 -10.02
C ASN A 408 1.95 -3.08 -10.29
N GLU A 409 0.92 -3.57 -9.59
CA GLU A 409 0.31 -4.89 -9.76
C GLU A 409 1.26 -6.08 -9.50
N LEU A 410 2.26 -5.89 -8.62
CA LEU A 410 3.16 -6.94 -8.17
C LEU A 410 2.67 -7.56 -6.84
N ASP A 411 2.96 -8.86 -6.66
CA ASP A 411 2.86 -9.51 -5.37
C ASP A 411 3.92 -8.95 -4.41
N PRO A 412 3.52 -8.37 -3.26
CA PRO A 412 4.47 -7.70 -2.37
C PRO A 412 5.44 -8.67 -1.69
N LEU A 413 5.07 -9.94 -1.46
CA LEU A 413 5.99 -10.93 -0.88
C LEU A 413 7.07 -11.31 -1.90
N LYS A 414 6.66 -11.60 -3.15
CA LYS A 414 7.59 -11.89 -4.23
C LYS A 414 8.55 -10.72 -4.46
N TYR A 415 8.02 -9.48 -4.46
CA TYR A 415 8.87 -8.31 -4.68
C TYR A 415 9.86 -8.05 -3.54
N LEU A 416 9.45 -8.23 -2.27
CA LEU A 416 10.39 -8.15 -1.14
C LEU A 416 11.49 -9.22 -1.24
N SER A 417 11.12 -10.48 -1.56
CA SER A 417 12.09 -11.57 -1.77
C SER A 417 13.04 -11.23 -2.92
N PHE A 418 12.52 -10.77 -4.04
CA PHE A 418 13.27 -10.35 -5.22
C PHE A 418 14.32 -9.28 -4.88
N LEU A 419 13.95 -8.23 -4.15
CA LEU A 419 14.91 -7.20 -3.73
C LEU A 419 15.99 -7.76 -2.79
N LEU A 420 15.63 -8.65 -1.86
CA LEU A 420 16.58 -9.25 -0.93
C LEU A 420 17.51 -10.28 -1.59
N GLU A 421 17.09 -10.91 -2.67
CA GLU A 421 17.91 -11.82 -3.48
C GLU A 421 18.93 -11.05 -4.33
N HIS A 422 18.50 -9.94 -4.94
CA HIS A 422 19.36 -9.12 -5.80
C HIS A 422 20.21 -8.10 -5.03
N ARG A 423 19.83 -7.78 -3.79
CA ARG A 423 20.60 -6.91 -2.87
C ARG A 423 21.01 -5.58 -3.50
N PRO A 424 20.06 -4.74 -3.95
CA PRO A 424 20.41 -3.43 -4.50
C PRO A 424 21.22 -2.64 -3.47
N GLY A 425 22.41 -2.16 -3.85
CA GLY A 425 23.36 -1.48 -2.97
C GLY A 425 23.51 0.00 -3.31
N ALA A 426 24.10 0.75 -2.38
CA ALA A 426 24.34 2.19 -2.53
C ALA A 426 25.37 2.53 -3.62
N GLU A 427 26.19 1.57 -4.01
CA GLU A 427 27.21 1.69 -5.07
C GLU A 427 26.60 1.59 -6.49
N MET A 428 25.38 1.11 -6.60
CA MET A 428 24.69 0.93 -7.89
C MET A 428 24.27 2.27 -8.49
N SER A 429 24.47 2.42 -9.78
CA SER A 429 23.97 3.55 -10.57
C SER A 429 22.43 3.52 -10.70
N ASP A 430 21.82 4.65 -11.03
CA ASP A 430 20.38 4.74 -11.31
C ASP A 430 19.93 3.77 -12.42
N GLY A 431 20.80 3.48 -13.43
CA GLY A 431 20.49 2.54 -14.50
C GLY A 431 20.47 1.08 -14.03
N GLU A 432 21.32 0.71 -13.07
CA GLU A 432 21.31 -0.61 -12.43
C GLU A 432 20.10 -0.75 -11.49
N LEU A 433 19.82 0.26 -10.66
CA LEU A 433 18.68 0.26 -9.75
C LEU A 433 17.34 0.23 -10.51
N GLU A 434 17.28 0.80 -11.73
CA GLU A 434 16.07 0.78 -12.58
C GLU A 434 15.62 -0.64 -12.91
N GLN A 435 16.55 -1.61 -13.01
CA GLN A 435 16.23 -3.00 -13.31
C GLN A 435 15.44 -3.67 -12.17
N PHE A 436 15.56 -3.17 -10.94
CA PHE A 436 14.86 -3.67 -9.77
C PHE A 436 13.59 -2.87 -9.43
N ALA A 437 13.34 -1.77 -10.14
CA ALA A 437 12.14 -0.96 -9.92
C ALA A 437 10.85 -1.77 -10.18
N PRO A 438 9.74 -1.50 -9.48
CA PRO A 438 8.50 -2.26 -9.63
C PRO A 438 7.90 -2.25 -11.05
N CYS A 439 8.26 -1.26 -11.86
CA CYS A 439 7.85 -1.14 -13.26
C CYS A 439 8.82 -1.78 -14.26
N SER A 440 9.97 -2.26 -13.80
CA SER A 440 10.96 -2.89 -14.67
C SER A 440 10.42 -4.20 -15.27
N LYS A 441 10.91 -4.55 -16.45
CA LYS A 441 10.54 -5.82 -17.08
C LYS A 441 10.87 -7.01 -16.18
N LEU A 442 12.06 -7.01 -15.56
CA LEU A 442 12.52 -8.07 -14.68
C LEU A 442 11.59 -8.26 -13.49
N ALA A 443 11.23 -7.17 -12.77
CA ALA A 443 10.31 -7.24 -11.64
C ALA A 443 8.90 -7.66 -12.07
N GLN A 444 8.41 -7.20 -13.23
CA GLN A 444 7.09 -7.55 -13.75
C GLN A 444 6.97 -9.02 -14.17
N GLU A 445 8.05 -9.62 -14.66
CA GLU A 445 8.10 -11.04 -15.02
C GLU A 445 8.28 -11.96 -13.80
N THR A 446 9.01 -11.50 -12.77
CA THR A 446 9.36 -12.32 -11.59
C THR A 446 8.31 -12.22 -10.47
N CYS A 447 7.67 -11.05 -10.30
CA CYS A 447 6.91 -10.74 -9.09
C CYS A 447 5.38 -10.61 -9.29
N LYS A 448 4.86 -10.93 -10.47
CA LYS A 448 3.40 -11.02 -10.69
C LYS A 448 2.78 -12.24 -10.07
#